data_2e5fe679829ce3214fc39af55c7bce92
#
_entry.id   2e5fe679829ce3214fc39af55c7bce92
#
_cell.length_a   1.000
_cell.length_b   1.000
_cell.length_c   1.000
_cell.angle_alpha   90.00
_cell.angle_beta   90.00
_cell.angle_gamma   90.00
#
_symmetry.space_group_name_H-M   'P 1'
#
loop_
_entity.id
_entity.type
_entity.pdbx_description
1 polymer ?
#
loop_
_entity_poly.entity_id
_entity_poly.type
_entity_poly.pdbx_seq_one_letter_code
_entity_poly.pdbx_strand_id
1 'polypeptide(L)'
;MNRREALISLVQLSALGAIGSASAGVLASDRPLAIGTHADALPQPPKPGALAYLSADEALEVAAIFDRLIPEDELGMSASQAGCVVFLDRQLAGPYGQAASTYRLGPYMQGTPEQGPQFRLTPAQRYREGLARLGQYCQQQHARPFSGLTGEQQDALLRAMEAGTAPLDADFFALLLQNVREGYLADPMYGGNRDMVGWRLIGFPGARYDYRPYLHRKGLPLDLEPVSLLDRAG
;
A
#
# COMPACT_ATOMS: atom_id res chain seq x y z
N MET A 1 -29.52 12.51 32.20
CA MET A 1 -30.12 11.96 30.96
C MET A 1 -29.70 10.53 30.81
N ASN A 2 -30.61 9.60 30.90
CA ASN A 2 -30.34 8.17 30.86
C ASN A 2 -30.21 7.73 29.37
N ARG A 3 -29.37 6.73 29.04
CA ARG A 3 -29.16 6.25 27.66
C ARG A 3 -30.46 5.90 26.93
N ARG A 4 -31.48 5.46 27.69
CA ARG A 4 -32.82 5.17 27.18
C ARG A 4 -33.56 6.43 26.73
N GLU A 5 -33.45 7.53 27.44
CA GLU A 5 -34.05 8.83 27.10
C GLU A 5 -33.40 9.44 25.87
N ALA A 6 -32.08 9.29 25.70
CA ALA A 6 -31.37 9.72 24.51
C ALA A 6 -31.81 8.96 23.24
N LEU A 7 -32.03 7.65 23.37
CA LEU A 7 -32.56 6.82 22.26
C LEU A 7 -34.00 7.14 21.88
N ILE A 8 -34.84 7.43 22.86
CA ILE A 8 -36.25 7.84 22.63
C ILE A 8 -36.29 9.22 21.96
N SER A 9 -35.43 10.14 22.34
CA SER A 9 -35.33 11.45 21.70
C SER A 9 -34.87 11.36 20.24
N LEU A 10 -33.98 10.44 19.92
CA LEU A 10 -33.52 10.15 18.53
C LEU A 10 -34.65 9.58 17.66
N VAL A 11 -35.49 8.71 18.22
CA VAL A 11 -36.66 8.14 17.53
C VAL A 11 -37.74 9.19 17.30
N GLN A 12 -37.91 10.14 18.22
CA GLN A 12 -38.90 11.22 18.07
C GLN A 12 -38.46 12.28 17.07
N LEU A 13 -37.14 12.50 16.87
CA LEU A 13 -36.63 13.40 15.83
C LEU A 13 -36.81 12.83 14.42
N SER A 14 -36.87 11.52 14.26
CA SER A 14 -37.14 10.85 12.98
C SER A 14 -38.59 10.87 12.52
N ALA A 15 -39.53 11.31 13.39
CA ALA A 15 -40.95 11.45 13.08
C ALA A 15 -41.33 12.80 12.43
N LEU A 16 -40.39 13.74 12.27
CA LEU A 16 -40.59 14.94 11.45
C LEU A 16 -40.31 14.61 9.98
N GLY A 17 -41.34 14.12 9.33
CA GLY A 17 -41.41 13.56 8.00
C GLY A 17 -41.13 14.53 6.83
N ALA A 18 -39.86 14.94 6.67
CA ALA A 18 -39.44 15.64 5.47
C ALA A 18 -38.12 15.11 4.85
N ILE A 19 -37.51 14.08 5.45
CA ILE A 19 -36.24 13.51 4.93
C ILE A 19 -36.47 12.17 4.22
N GLY A 20 -37.65 11.58 4.33
CA GLY A 20 -37.93 10.22 3.83
C GLY A 20 -38.07 10.08 2.31
N SER A 21 -38.35 11.15 1.57
CA SER A 21 -38.61 11.02 0.13
C SER A 21 -37.36 11.17 -0.77
N ALA A 22 -36.31 11.85 -0.29
CA ALA A 22 -35.09 11.99 -1.06
C ALA A 22 -34.21 10.74 -1.01
N SER A 23 -34.24 10.00 0.12
CA SER A 23 -33.41 8.81 0.32
C SER A 23 -33.95 7.58 -0.45
N ALA A 24 -35.26 7.46 -0.59
CA ALA A 24 -35.89 6.33 -1.30
C ALA A 24 -35.65 6.41 -2.82
N GLY A 25 -35.60 7.63 -3.38
CA GLY A 25 -35.31 7.81 -4.81
C GLY A 25 -33.89 7.47 -5.22
N VAL A 26 -32.93 7.65 -4.30
CA VAL A 26 -31.53 7.33 -4.55
C VAL A 26 -31.29 5.81 -4.52
N LEU A 27 -31.96 5.10 -3.63
CA LEU A 27 -31.83 3.64 -3.51
C LEU A 27 -32.54 2.88 -4.64
N ALA A 28 -33.49 3.51 -5.33
CA ALA A 28 -34.21 2.93 -6.46
C ALA A 28 -33.58 3.19 -7.83
N SER A 29 -32.48 3.95 -7.88
CA SER A 29 -31.79 4.30 -9.12
C SER A 29 -30.85 3.18 -9.53
N ASP A 30 -31.04 2.59 -10.72
CA ASP A 30 -30.11 1.65 -11.35
C ASP A 30 -28.85 2.37 -11.90
N ARG A 31 -28.82 3.69 -11.83
CA ARG A 31 -27.65 4.46 -12.27
C ARG A 31 -26.61 4.55 -11.15
N PRO A 32 -25.33 4.42 -11.47
CA PRO A 32 -24.25 4.69 -10.51
C PRO A 32 -24.46 6.07 -9.88
N LEU A 33 -24.23 6.18 -8.57
CA LEU A 33 -24.20 7.47 -7.90
C LEU A 33 -23.06 8.29 -8.52
N ALA A 34 -23.40 9.39 -9.16
CA ALA A 34 -22.38 10.39 -9.51
C ALA A 34 -21.87 10.99 -8.19
N ILE A 35 -20.67 10.65 -7.78
CA ILE A 35 -19.96 11.41 -6.76
C ILE A 35 -19.67 12.76 -7.42
N GLY A 36 -20.17 13.84 -6.79
CA GLY A 36 -19.83 15.18 -7.25
C GLY A 36 -18.31 15.30 -7.36
N THR A 37 -17.84 15.39 -8.56
CA THR A 37 -16.42 15.40 -8.85
C THR A 37 -15.86 16.76 -8.48
N HIS A 38 -15.19 16.83 -7.35
CA HIS A 38 -14.07 17.75 -7.23
C HIS A 38 -12.88 17.11 -7.97
N ALA A 39 -13.01 16.98 -9.29
CA ALA A 39 -11.97 16.38 -10.13
C ALA A 39 -10.61 17.06 -9.92
N ASP A 40 -10.63 18.34 -9.59
CA ASP A 40 -9.44 19.13 -9.26
C ASP A 40 -8.78 18.75 -7.93
N ALA A 41 -9.49 17.99 -7.08
CA ALA A 41 -8.99 17.55 -5.77
C ALA A 41 -8.46 16.11 -5.77
N LEU A 42 -8.60 15.37 -6.87
CA LEU A 42 -8.03 14.02 -6.96
C LEU A 42 -6.51 14.10 -7.06
N PRO A 43 -5.79 13.29 -6.28
CA PRO A 43 -4.35 13.21 -6.42
C PRO A 43 -3.99 12.83 -7.85
N GLN A 44 -3.08 13.62 -8.44
CA GLN A 44 -2.58 13.29 -9.77
C GLN A 44 -1.64 12.08 -9.69
N PRO A 45 -1.70 11.15 -10.67
CA PRO A 45 -0.77 10.06 -10.69
C PRO A 45 0.65 10.61 -10.72
N PRO A 46 1.59 9.95 -10.02
CA PRO A 46 2.97 10.38 -10.05
C PRO A 46 3.48 10.37 -11.48
N LYS A 47 3.89 11.52 -11.99
CA LYS A 47 4.57 11.55 -13.28
C LYS A 47 5.89 10.79 -13.17
N PRO A 48 6.27 10.02 -14.20
CA PRO A 48 7.63 9.50 -14.30
C PRO A 48 8.60 10.69 -14.17
N GLY A 49 9.55 10.61 -13.25
CA GLY A 49 10.43 11.73 -12.97
C GLY A 49 11.55 11.33 -12.04
N ALA A 50 12.36 12.29 -11.65
CA ALA A 50 13.44 12.07 -10.70
C ALA A 50 12.91 11.47 -9.39
N LEU A 51 13.70 10.55 -8.83
CA LEU A 51 13.48 10.01 -7.51
C LEU A 51 13.47 11.13 -6.47
N ALA A 52 12.58 11.06 -5.51
CA ALA A 52 12.41 12.10 -4.49
C ALA A 52 13.22 11.82 -3.22
N TYR A 53 13.50 10.54 -2.93
CA TYR A 53 14.20 10.09 -1.73
C TYR A 53 15.38 9.17 -2.04
N LEU A 54 15.19 8.12 -2.84
CA LEU A 54 16.20 7.13 -3.16
C LEU A 54 17.25 7.72 -4.12
N SER A 55 18.50 7.35 -3.93
CA SER A 55 19.49 7.53 -4.99
C SER A 55 19.24 6.55 -6.14
N ALA A 56 19.86 6.79 -7.30
CA ALA A 56 19.76 5.87 -8.43
C ALA A 56 20.23 4.45 -8.07
N ASP A 57 21.34 4.35 -7.36
CA ASP A 57 21.91 3.07 -6.93
C ASP A 57 20.98 2.37 -5.92
N GLU A 58 20.45 3.09 -4.94
CA GLU A 58 19.48 2.54 -3.99
C GLU A 58 18.19 2.05 -4.67
N ALA A 59 17.73 2.78 -5.68
CA ALA A 59 16.56 2.36 -6.45
C ALA A 59 16.82 1.07 -7.25
N LEU A 60 18.02 0.88 -7.78
CA LEU A 60 18.43 -0.37 -8.43
C LEU A 60 18.47 -1.54 -7.44
N GLU A 61 19.02 -1.32 -6.24
CA GLU A 61 19.03 -2.33 -5.19
C GLU A 61 17.61 -2.71 -4.77
N VAL A 62 16.74 -1.72 -4.52
CA VAL A 62 15.33 -1.95 -4.17
C VAL A 62 14.60 -2.68 -5.30
N ALA A 63 14.82 -2.31 -6.56
CA ALA A 63 14.22 -2.98 -7.70
C ALA A 63 14.61 -4.46 -7.73
N ALA A 64 15.90 -4.76 -7.58
CA ALA A 64 16.38 -6.14 -7.54
C ALA A 64 15.79 -6.95 -6.39
N ILE A 65 15.67 -6.36 -5.19
CA ILE A 65 15.04 -7.02 -4.03
C ILE A 65 13.56 -7.26 -4.31
N PHE A 66 12.83 -6.26 -4.78
CA PHE A 66 11.41 -6.31 -5.02
C PHE A 66 11.05 -7.33 -6.10
N ASP A 67 11.86 -7.45 -7.16
CA ASP A 67 11.66 -8.41 -8.23
C ASP A 67 11.99 -9.85 -7.80
N ARG A 68 12.75 -10.05 -6.71
CA ARG A 68 12.88 -11.39 -6.09
C ARG A 68 11.70 -11.72 -5.20
N LEU A 69 11.09 -10.74 -4.54
CA LEU A 69 9.90 -10.93 -3.68
C LEU A 69 8.63 -11.12 -4.48
N ILE A 70 8.47 -10.40 -5.59
CA ILE A 70 7.34 -10.53 -6.54
C ILE A 70 7.95 -10.54 -7.95
N PRO A 71 8.34 -11.72 -8.45
CA PRO A 71 8.94 -11.86 -9.78
C PRO A 71 7.90 -11.73 -10.90
N GLU A 72 8.36 -11.45 -12.10
CA GLU A 72 7.56 -11.62 -13.31
C GLU A 72 7.30 -13.11 -13.55
N ASP A 73 6.04 -13.45 -13.80
CA ASP A 73 5.60 -14.81 -14.14
C ASP A 73 4.37 -14.78 -15.06
N GLU A 74 3.75 -15.95 -15.24
CA GLU A 74 2.53 -16.10 -16.06
C GLU A 74 1.33 -15.30 -15.51
N LEU A 75 1.36 -14.92 -14.25
CA LEU A 75 0.27 -14.23 -13.56
C LEU A 75 0.39 -12.73 -13.67
N GLY A 76 1.58 -12.19 -13.92
CA GLY A 76 1.73 -10.74 -14.05
C GLY A 76 3.14 -10.19 -14.03
N MET A 77 3.18 -8.88 -13.99
CA MET A 77 4.41 -8.09 -13.96
C MET A 77 5.19 -8.30 -12.65
N SER A 78 6.52 -8.13 -12.72
CA SER A 78 7.33 -8.01 -11.51
C SER A 78 6.98 -6.74 -10.71
N ALA A 79 7.43 -6.69 -9.46
CA ALA A 79 7.19 -5.54 -8.60
C ALA A 79 7.77 -4.24 -9.17
N SER A 80 8.96 -4.28 -9.75
CA SER A 80 9.56 -3.06 -10.35
C SER A 80 8.79 -2.61 -11.59
N GLN A 81 8.36 -3.54 -12.44
CA GLN A 81 7.52 -3.27 -13.62
C GLN A 81 6.17 -2.69 -13.22
N ALA A 82 5.58 -3.19 -12.12
CA ALA A 82 4.35 -2.67 -11.53
C ALA A 82 4.51 -1.29 -10.86
N GLY A 83 5.72 -0.71 -10.82
CA GLY A 83 5.99 0.63 -10.29
C GLY A 83 6.21 0.69 -8.78
N CYS A 84 6.42 -0.44 -8.09
CA CYS A 84 6.57 -0.47 -6.62
C CYS A 84 7.77 0.35 -6.11
N VAL A 85 8.83 0.51 -6.91
CA VAL A 85 9.97 1.38 -6.55
C VAL A 85 9.55 2.84 -6.51
N VAL A 86 8.73 3.29 -7.48
CA VAL A 86 8.21 4.66 -7.52
C VAL A 86 7.25 4.90 -6.35
N PHE A 87 6.40 3.94 -6.05
CA PHE A 87 5.54 3.97 -4.87
C PHE A 87 6.37 4.16 -3.60
N LEU A 88 7.36 3.29 -3.38
CA LEU A 88 8.23 3.35 -2.21
C LEU A 88 8.95 4.70 -2.09
N ASP A 89 9.59 5.15 -3.17
CA ASP A 89 10.34 6.42 -3.20
C ASP A 89 9.48 7.59 -2.70
N ARG A 90 8.23 7.66 -3.16
CA ARG A 90 7.29 8.71 -2.77
C ARG A 90 6.80 8.56 -1.34
N GLN A 91 6.56 7.32 -0.89
CA GLN A 91 6.20 7.07 0.51
C GLN A 91 7.34 7.49 1.45
N LEU A 92 8.59 7.18 1.10
CA LEU A 92 9.77 7.56 1.90
C LEU A 92 10.04 9.06 1.91
N ALA A 93 9.76 9.76 0.81
CA ALA A 93 9.85 11.22 0.74
C ALA A 93 8.73 11.94 1.51
N GLY A 94 7.62 11.26 1.75
CA GLY A 94 6.41 11.82 2.34
C GLY A 94 6.29 11.63 3.87
N PRO A 95 5.07 11.89 4.41
CA PRO A 95 4.78 11.77 5.83
C PRO A 95 5.03 10.38 6.41
N TYR A 96 4.82 9.31 5.62
CA TYR A 96 5.15 7.95 6.03
C TYR A 96 6.64 7.80 6.34
N GLY A 97 7.51 8.23 5.42
CA GLY A 97 8.96 8.14 5.61
C GLY A 97 9.45 8.89 6.84
N GLN A 98 8.77 9.95 7.22
CA GLN A 98 9.06 10.75 8.42
C GLN A 98 8.38 10.22 9.69
N ALA A 99 7.59 9.15 9.60
CA ALA A 99 6.76 8.64 10.68
C ALA A 99 5.83 9.70 11.30
N ALA A 100 5.26 10.59 10.47
CA ALA A 100 4.48 11.75 10.93
C ALA A 100 3.20 11.36 11.69
N SER A 101 2.62 10.19 11.37
CA SER A 101 1.43 9.66 12.05
C SER A 101 1.75 8.77 13.25
N THR A 102 3.04 8.52 13.53
CA THR A 102 3.47 7.62 14.60
C THR A 102 3.76 8.41 15.86
N TYR A 103 3.18 8.00 16.98
CA TYR A 103 3.52 8.59 18.28
C TYR A 103 4.97 8.25 18.65
N ARG A 104 5.81 9.26 18.81
CA ARG A 104 7.26 9.12 19.01
C ARG A 104 7.80 9.94 20.17
N LEU A 105 6.94 10.45 21.04
CA LEU A 105 7.39 11.20 22.23
C LEU A 105 7.98 10.21 23.24
N GLY A 106 9.23 10.50 23.63
CA GLY A 106 10.02 9.64 24.53
C GLY A 106 9.65 9.75 26.01
N PRO A 107 10.27 8.96 26.89
CA PRO A 107 11.43 8.11 26.59
C PRO A 107 11.06 6.85 25.78
N TYR A 108 11.96 6.44 24.87
CA TYR A 108 11.78 5.18 24.14
C TYR A 108 11.92 4.01 25.12
N MET A 109 10.94 3.12 25.11
CA MET A 109 10.96 1.87 25.85
C MET A 109 10.62 0.73 24.90
N GLN A 110 11.26 -0.41 25.08
CA GLN A 110 10.92 -1.60 24.33
C GLN A 110 9.53 -2.06 24.74
N GLY A 111 8.62 -2.16 23.79
CA GLY A 111 7.27 -2.66 24.00
C GLY A 111 7.23 -4.19 24.07
N THR A 112 6.05 -4.74 24.43
CA THR A 112 5.76 -6.17 24.27
C THR A 112 5.41 -6.49 22.82
N PRO A 113 5.45 -7.77 22.39
CA PRO A 113 5.06 -8.17 21.04
C PRO A 113 3.64 -7.72 20.65
N GLU A 114 2.70 -7.69 21.61
CA GLU A 114 1.31 -7.28 21.40
C GLU A 114 1.15 -5.77 21.15
N GLN A 115 2.12 -4.97 21.54
CA GLN A 115 2.15 -3.52 21.28
C GLN A 115 2.65 -3.18 19.88
N GLY A 116 3.05 -4.21 19.11
CA GLY A 116 3.63 -4.06 17.80
C GLY A 116 5.10 -3.57 17.84
N PRO A 117 5.71 -3.45 16.65
CA PRO A 117 7.12 -3.08 16.56
C PRO A 117 7.36 -1.64 17.03
N GLN A 118 8.38 -1.45 17.82
CA GLN A 118 8.81 -0.16 18.36
C GLN A 118 10.14 0.25 17.71
N PHE A 119 10.11 1.23 16.84
CA PHE A 119 11.31 1.67 16.13
C PHE A 119 11.72 3.09 16.53
N ARG A 120 13.01 3.27 16.82
CA ARG A 120 13.60 4.61 17.06
C ARG A 120 13.75 5.38 15.75
N LEU A 121 14.07 4.66 14.69
CA LEU A 121 14.30 5.22 13.35
C LEU A 121 12.97 5.37 12.59
N THR A 122 12.88 6.41 11.79
CA THR A 122 11.78 6.55 10.83
C THR A 122 11.89 5.52 9.71
N PRO A 123 10.80 5.20 8.98
CA PRO A 123 10.89 4.33 7.81
C PRO A 123 11.97 4.77 6.81
N ALA A 124 12.09 6.06 6.54
CA ALA A 124 13.13 6.60 5.66
C ALA A 124 14.54 6.29 6.20
N GLN A 125 14.80 6.54 7.47
CA GLN A 125 16.09 6.22 8.09
C GLN A 125 16.38 4.71 8.08
N ARG A 126 15.37 3.87 8.35
CA ARG A 126 15.52 2.40 8.29
C ARG A 126 15.90 1.91 6.89
N TYR A 127 15.32 2.49 5.83
CA TYR A 127 15.72 2.17 4.46
C TYR A 127 17.17 2.58 4.20
N ARG A 128 17.57 3.79 4.59
CA ARG A 128 18.94 4.27 4.38
C ARG A 128 19.97 3.38 5.09
N GLU A 129 19.73 3.05 6.35
CA GLU A 129 20.63 2.19 7.11
C GLU A 129 20.58 0.73 6.63
N GLY A 130 19.39 0.20 6.34
CA GLY A 130 19.21 -1.17 5.88
C GLY A 130 19.90 -1.43 4.53
N LEU A 131 19.71 -0.54 3.57
CA LEU A 131 20.38 -0.64 2.26
C LEU A 131 21.90 -0.49 2.39
N ALA A 132 22.37 0.44 3.23
CA ALA A 132 23.81 0.61 3.47
C ALA A 132 24.44 -0.66 4.08
N ARG A 133 23.80 -1.28 5.09
CA ARG A 133 24.26 -2.53 5.70
C ARG A 133 24.24 -3.70 4.71
N LEU A 134 23.16 -3.81 3.92
CA LEU A 134 23.04 -4.83 2.89
C LEU A 134 24.17 -4.69 1.85
N GLY A 135 24.41 -3.47 1.37
CA GLY A 135 25.47 -3.18 0.42
C GLY A 135 26.87 -3.52 0.96
N GLN A 136 27.15 -3.16 2.23
CA GLN A 136 28.38 -3.52 2.90
C GLN A 136 28.56 -5.04 3.01
N TYR A 137 27.51 -5.75 3.40
CA TYR A 137 27.54 -7.21 3.49
C TYR A 137 27.79 -7.85 2.12
N CYS A 138 27.08 -7.45 1.09
CA CYS A 138 27.25 -7.96 -0.27
C CYS A 138 28.67 -7.67 -0.81
N GLN A 139 29.20 -6.48 -0.54
CA GLN A 139 30.56 -6.12 -0.94
C GLN A 139 31.61 -6.98 -0.23
N GLN A 140 31.44 -7.27 1.06
CA GLN A 140 32.35 -8.10 1.84
C GLN A 140 32.31 -9.58 1.43
N GLN A 141 31.14 -10.13 1.16
CA GLN A 141 30.95 -11.54 0.88
C GLN A 141 31.11 -11.91 -0.61
N HIS A 142 30.78 -10.97 -1.50
CA HIS A 142 30.67 -11.24 -2.93
C HIS A 142 31.43 -10.24 -3.81
N ALA A 143 32.00 -9.17 -3.26
CA ALA A 143 32.63 -8.05 -3.98
C ALA A 143 31.72 -7.42 -5.05
N ARG A 144 30.40 -7.45 -4.83
CA ARG A 144 29.35 -6.95 -5.73
C ARG A 144 28.17 -6.40 -4.95
N PRO A 145 27.38 -5.45 -5.51
CA PRO A 145 26.11 -5.05 -4.93
C PRO A 145 25.08 -6.19 -5.01
N PHE A 146 23.99 -6.12 -4.24
CA PHE A 146 22.93 -7.14 -4.25
C PHE A 146 22.33 -7.31 -5.67
N SER A 147 22.09 -6.22 -6.38
CA SER A 147 21.60 -6.21 -7.77
C SER A 147 22.53 -6.93 -8.76
N GLY A 148 23.81 -7.05 -8.44
CA GLY A 148 24.83 -7.76 -9.23
C GLY A 148 25.03 -9.22 -8.87
N LEU A 149 24.32 -9.74 -7.86
CA LEU A 149 24.34 -11.15 -7.46
C LEU A 149 23.52 -12.01 -8.42
N THR A 150 23.78 -13.31 -8.46
CA THR A 150 22.89 -14.26 -9.17
C THR A 150 21.56 -14.38 -8.44
N GLY A 151 20.49 -14.76 -9.15
CA GLY A 151 19.17 -14.95 -8.53
C GLY A 151 19.18 -15.92 -7.35
N GLU A 152 19.96 -17.00 -7.45
CA GLU A 152 20.12 -17.97 -6.35
C GLU A 152 20.80 -17.34 -5.11
N GLN A 153 21.81 -16.50 -5.33
CA GLN A 153 22.49 -15.79 -4.24
C GLN A 153 21.56 -14.74 -3.60
N GLN A 154 20.81 -14.02 -4.41
CA GLN A 154 19.80 -13.06 -3.93
C GLN A 154 18.75 -13.76 -3.07
N ASP A 155 18.20 -14.87 -3.55
CA ASP A 155 17.20 -15.65 -2.81
C ASP A 155 17.74 -16.23 -1.51
N ALA A 156 18.96 -16.77 -1.55
CA ALA A 156 19.61 -17.31 -0.36
C ALA A 156 19.81 -16.22 0.71
N LEU A 157 20.21 -15.02 0.28
CA LEU A 157 20.42 -13.90 1.19
C LEU A 157 19.09 -13.38 1.77
N LEU A 158 18.05 -13.23 0.95
CA LEU A 158 16.73 -12.82 1.43
C LEU A 158 16.13 -13.82 2.42
N ARG A 159 16.26 -15.13 2.16
CA ARG A 159 15.84 -16.17 3.12
C ARG A 159 16.65 -16.13 4.42
N ALA A 160 17.94 -15.84 4.35
CA ALA A 160 18.77 -15.70 5.55
C ALA A 160 18.41 -14.45 6.36
N MET A 161 18.03 -13.36 5.70
CA MET A 161 17.49 -12.16 6.37
C MET A 161 16.16 -12.47 7.07
N GLU A 162 15.23 -13.10 6.36
CA GLU A 162 13.91 -13.51 6.91
C GLU A 162 14.06 -14.41 8.13
N ALA A 163 14.96 -15.39 8.06
CA ALA A 163 15.24 -16.31 9.15
C ALA A 163 16.06 -15.71 10.31
N GLY A 164 16.56 -14.46 10.17
CA GLY A 164 17.44 -13.81 11.15
C GLY A 164 18.80 -14.51 11.29
N THR A 165 19.23 -15.30 10.30
CA THR A 165 20.51 -16.04 10.31
C THR A 165 21.63 -15.25 9.62
N ALA A 166 21.31 -14.25 8.81
CA ALA A 166 22.28 -13.29 8.29
C ALA A 166 22.60 -12.22 9.35
N PRO A 167 23.80 -11.62 9.34
CA PRO A 167 24.12 -10.47 10.22
C PRO A 167 23.46 -9.18 9.71
N LEU A 168 22.22 -9.29 9.30
CA LEU A 168 21.36 -8.25 8.74
C LEU A 168 20.06 -8.21 9.53
N ASP A 169 19.42 -7.06 9.53
CA ASP A 169 18.22 -6.81 10.32
C ASP A 169 17.00 -7.51 9.70
N ALA A 170 16.43 -8.51 10.41
CA ALA A 170 15.21 -9.19 10.01
C ALA A 170 14.01 -8.23 9.95
N ASP A 171 13.98 -7.20 10.80
CA ASP A 171 12.94 -6.16 10.77
C ASP A 171 13.04 -5.32 9.49
N PHE A 172 14.24 -5.19 8.91
CA PHE A 172 14.38 -4.53 7.61
C PHE A 172 13.83 -5.40 6.48
N PHE A 173 14.03 -6.73 6.51
CA PHE A 173 13.37 -7.64 5.56
C PHE A 173 11.84 -7.55 5.67
N ALA A 174 11.30 -7.57 6.87
CA ALA A 174 9.87 -7.42 7.10
C ALA A 174 9.32 -6.10 6.54
N LEU A 175 10.08 -4.99 6.68
CA LEU A 175 9.72 -3.69 6.12
C LEU A 175 9.73 -3.70 4.58
N LEU A 176 10.74 -4.31 3.96
CA LEU A 176 10.81 -4.48 2.50
C LEU A 176 9.60 -5.27 1.98
N LEU A 177 9.29 -6.41 2.62
CA LEU A 177 8.18 -7.27 2.26
C LEU A 177 6.83 -6.57 2.43
N GLN A 178 6.65 -5.81 3.51
CA GLN A 178 5.46 -5.01 3.72
C GLN A 178 5.29 -3.98 2.60
N ASN A 179 6.31 -3.18 2.34
CA ASN A 179 6.19 -2.08 1.39
C ASN A 179 6.07 -2.53 -0.07
N VAL A 180 6.68 -3.67 -0.46
CA VAL A 180 6.45 -4.20 -1.82
C VAL A 180 5.01 -4.67 -2.00
N ARG A 181 4.42 -5.32 -0.99
CA ARG A 181 2.99 -5.72 -1.00
C ARG A 181 2.07 -4.50 -1.05
N GLU A 182 2.34 -3.49 -0.24
CA GLU A 182 1.60 -2.22 -0.26
C GLU A 182 1.66 -1.58 -1.64
N GLY A 183 2.85 -1.47 -2.25
CA GLY A 183 3.00 -0.90 -3.58
C GLY A 183 2.34 -1.73 -4.68
N TYR A 184 2.37 -3.05 -4.57
CA TYR A 184 1.78 -3.96 -5.56
C TYR A 184 0.25 -4.02 -5.50
N LEU A 185 -0.35 -3.66 -4.35
CA LEU A 185 -1.79 -3.69 -4.10
C LEU A 185 -2.39 -2.29 -3.88
N ALA A 186 -1.59 -1.23 -3.93
CA ALA A 186 -2.08 0.14 -3.81
C ALA A 186 -2.96 0.53 -5.00
N ASP A 187 -3.75 1.60 -4.85
CA ASP A 187 -4.35 2.24 -6.01
C ASP A 187 -3.24 2.83 -6.90
N PRO A 188 -3.30 2.66 -8.24
CA PRO A 188 -2.31 3.22 -9.18
C PRO A 188 -2.01 4.70 -9.02
N MET A 189 -2.93 5.46 -8.43
CA MET A 189 -2.72 6.89 -8.12
C MET A 189 -1.50 7.14 -7.22
N TYR A 190 -1.05 6.14 -6.44
CA TYR A 190 0.12 6.26 -5.57
C TYR A 190 1.44 5.85 -6.23
N GLY A 191 1.41 5.39 -7.49
CA GLY A 191 2.58 5.09 -8.30
C GLY A 191 2.96 3.62 -8.44
N GLY A 192 2.36 2.73 -7.61
CA GLY A 192 2.48 1.28 -7.73
C GLY A 192 1.32 0.66 -8.52
N ASN A 193 1.24 -0.68 -8.51
CA ASN A 193 0.13 -1.45 -9.07
C ASN A 193 -0.27 -1.00 -10.48
N ARG A 194 0.74 -0.76 -11.34
CA ARG A 194 0.51 -0.33 -12.73
C ARG A 194 -0.49 -1.26 -13.42
N ASP A 195 -1.41 -0.68 -14.16
CA ASP A 195 -2.47 -1.39 -14.88
C ASP A 195 -3.32 -2.28 -13.96
N MET A 196 -3.31 -1.97 -12.65
CA MET A 196 -4.04 -2.72 -11.62
C MET A 196 -3.68 -4.22 -11.60
N VAL A 197 -2.42 -4.56 -11.95
CA VAL A 197 -1.96 -5.95 -12.06
C VAL A 197 -2.13 -6.72 -10.77
N GLY A 198 -1.82 -6.13 -9.62
CA GLY A 198 -1.99 -6.75 -8.30
C GLY A 198 -3.47 -6.96 -7.97
N TRP A 199 -4.34 -6.04 -8.32
CA TRP A 199 -5.78 -6.18 -8.10
C TRP A 199 -6.39 -7.26 -8.99
N ARG A 200 -5.95 -7.37 -10.25
CA ARG A 200 -6.38 -8.45 -11.16
C ARG A 200 -5.94 -9.80 -10.64
N LEU A 201 -4.71 -9.90 -10.16
CA LEU A 201 -4.16 -11.13 -9.58
C LEU A 201 -5.01 -11.67 -8.42
N ILE A 202 -5.48 -10.79 -7.53
CA ILE A 202 -6.28 -11.19 -6.36
C ILE A 202 -7.78 -11.09 -6.57
N GLY A 203 -8.25 -10.72 -7.76
CA GLY A 203 -9.68 -10.54 -8.05
C GLY A 203 -10.33 -9.37 -7.29
N PHE A 204 -9.54 -8.35 -6.92
CA PHE A 204 -10.06 -7.17 -6.23
C PHE A 204 -10.68 -6.19 -7.22
N PRO A 205 -11.96 -5.80 -7.05
CA PRO A 205 -12.68 -4.96 -8.02
C PRO A 205 -12.28 -3.47 -7.97
N GLY A 206 -11.27 -3.12 -7.18
CA GLY A 206 -10.77 -1.77 -7.06
C GLY A 206 -11.67 -0.86 -6.24
N ALA A 207 -11.57 0.43 -6.52
CA ALA A 207 -12.24 1.51 -5.78
C ALA A 207 -13.74 1.63 -6.12
N ARG A 208 -14.48 0.53 -6.20
CA ARG A 208 -15.93 0.53 -6.42
C ARG A 208 -16.66 0.87 -5.12
N TYR A 209 -17.64 1.76 -5.22
CA TYR A 209 -18.46 2.18 -4.09
C TYR A 209 -19.96 1.86 -4.28
N ASP A 210 -20.37 1.50 -5.51
CA ASP A 210 -21.77 1.23 -5.83
C ASP A 210 -21.95 -0.19 -6.36
N TYR A 211 -22.55 -1.04 -5.55
CA TYR A 211 -22.87 -2.43 -5.89
C TYR A 211 -24.38 -2.64 -6.11
N ARG A 212 -25.20 -1.60 -6.13
CA ARG A 212 -26.65 -1.71 -6.34
C ARG A 212 -27.02 -2.42 -7.64
N PRO A 213 -26.30 -2.24 -8.77
CA PRO A 213 -26.58 -2.98 -10.00
C PRO A 213 -26.42 -4.48 -9.88
N TYR A 214 -25.72 -4.95 -8.84
CA TYR A 214 -25.40 -6.37 -8.63
C TYR A 214 -26.17 -7.03 -7.48
N LEU A 215 -27.08 -6.33 -6.81
CA LEU A 215 -27.83 -6.85 -5.64
C LEU A 215 -28.66 -8.09 -5.97
N HIS A 216 -29.09 -8.26 -7.22
CA HIS A 216 -29.81 -9.43 -7.69
C HIS A 216 -28.92 -10.67 -7.86
N ARG A 217 -27.60 -10.54 -7.87
CA ARG A 217 -26.62 -11.61 -8.07
C ARG A 217 -26.11 -12.20 -6.75
N LYS A 218 -26.95 -12.31 -5.73
CA LYS A 218 -26.59 -12.83 -4.41
C LYS A 218 -25.97 -14.23 -4.52
N GLY A 219 -24.80 -14.42 -3.90
CA GLY A 219 -24.11 -15.70 -3.86
C GLY A 219 -23.42 -16.11 -5.18
N LEU A 220 -23.44 -15.26 -6.21
CA LEU A 220 -22.73 -15.51 -7.46
C LEU A 220 -21.42 -14.69 -7.49
N PRO A 221 -20.35 -15.24 -8.07
CA PRO A 221 -19.14 -14.47 -8.32
C PRO A 221 -19.45 -13.25 -9.18
N LEU A 222 -18.87 -12.12 -8.82
CA LEU A 222 -18.88 -10.91 -9.64
C LEU A 222 -17.50 -10.81 -10.28
N ASP A 223 -17.42 -11.14 -11.56
CA ASP A 223 -16.24 -10.95 -12.37
C ASP A 223 -16.23 -9.49 -12.85
N LEU A 224 -15.61 -8.64 -12.04
CA LEU A 224 -15.59 -7.20 -12.25
C LEU A 224 -14.17 -6.73 -12.54
N GLU A 225 -14.00 -6.05 -13.67
CA GLU A 225 -12.76 -5.35 -13.96
C GLU A 225 -12.45 -4.34 -12.84
N PRO A 226 -11.21 -4.27 -12.34
CA PRO A 226 -10.84 -3.31 -11.32
C PRO A 226 -10.95 -1.87 -11.83
N VAL A 227 -11.29 -0.96 -10.92
CA VAL A 227 -11.44 0.48 -11.20
C VAL A 227 -10.55 1.25 -10.23
N SER A 228 -9.63 2.04 -10.73
CA SER A 228 -8.80 2.97 -9.94
C SER A 228 -9.57 4.24 -9.59
N LEU A 229 -9.14 4.94 -8.56
CA LEU A 229 -9.62 6.30 -8.27
C LEU A 229 -9.31 7.27 -9.43
N LEU A 230 -8.31 7.00 -10.25
CA LEU A 230 -7.98 7.77 -11.45
C LEU A 230 -9.04 7.64 -12.54
N ASP A 231 -9.69 6.47 -12.66
CA ASP A 231 -10.67 6.18 -13.70
C ASP A 231 -12.02 6.88 -13.44
N ARG A 232 -12.19 7.48 -12.27
CA ARG A 232 -13.40 8.21 -11.88
C ARG A 232 -13.42 9.66 -12.31
N ALA A 233 -12.35 10.15 -12.87
CA ALA A 233 -12.20 11.53 -13.35
C ALA A 233 -12.80 11.75 -14.76
N GLY A 234 -13.54 10.74 -15.28
CA GLY A 234 -14.23 10.79 -16.56
C GLY A 234 -15.75 11.01 -16.42
#